data_db7b745c2aaafe89659c4652fd48b0ee
#
_entry.id   db7b745c2aaafe89659c4652fd48b0ee
#
_cell.length_a   1.000
_cell.length_b   1.000
_cell.length_c   1.000
_cell.angle_alpha   90.00
_cell.angle_beta   90.00
_cell.angle_gamma   90.00
#
_symmetry.space_group_name_H-M   'P 1'
#
loop_
_entity.id
_entity.type
_entity.pdbx_description
1 polymer ?
#
loop_
_entity_poly.entity_id
_entity_poly.type
_entity_poly.pdbx_seq_one_letter_code
_entity_poly.pdbx_strand_id
1 'polypeptide(L)'
;MRRNSLIVALLVSTIVCAEDELNRSVTVEREFQPTIQSAGKIATKPEVVETSIDLSPVEYSEYTADVTPLPTFNPLLSQPTRFGEGRRYNGYVRGALGHPNTLFDFGYHLDDTKNSILDVYAHHKAEWGLATLSKTKVGLNFTHTFRTCDLYFGLNGGNIYYYKYGHWYDYSKAHDMWARNAESYANRQPVTDTDKTALWTAEAFIGVRSNPKQDVQYLVQTGYQIFSKVGFVNEHQVRTHGAFDWHSDAHHVGANLYVQNNILQLQGPLATAIPDSLYSNRHNIRFEPYYAYEGNRINLHVGVNIDLNIGKGHHHLSGIENLSFAPSPHINMEAQIAKNWLTVYADVTGNLGLGSLQSYMEENRYSFIHAGIIHPCTPYTPVDAEAGFHIRPYRDLLIEIHGGYAYMMDEDYLIATADTLSTLAPLGAKRPLGEFIHRHTNYRRGKVGGQINYHYRDIVRINLHGDYYFWSGDTTVYDRPNWDLALRIDGKIDEHWSLYSDNHFKGSRLALATDREHTLKPTIDLDLGLAYNMWVGQAKAEKLKVKGQTIRPEPKPNLTLFLQINNWLHRKNEIFYGYRSQGINFLVGATYRF
;
A
#
# COMPACT_ATOMS: atom_id res chain seq x y z
N MET A 1 14.67 -29.73 -18.23
CA MET A 1 14.85 -29.71 -16.76
C MET A 1 16.29 -29.52 -16.27
N ARG A 2 17.33 -29.84 -17.04
CA ARG A 2 18.75 -29.73 -16.61
C ARG A 2 19.39 -28.33 -16.68
N ARG A 3 18.79 -27.36 -17.37
CA ARG A 3 19.39 -26.02 -17.59
C ARG A 3 19.04 -25.00 -16.52
N ASN A 4 17.93 -25.15 -15.82
CA ASN A 4 17.51 -24.23 -14.76
C ASN A 4 18.11 -24.55 -13.37
N SER A 5 18.58 -25.79 -13.19
CA SER A 5 19.27 -26.20 -11.96
C SER A 5 20.69 -25.62 -11.84
N LEU A 6 21.28 -25.23 -12.98
CA LEU A 6 22.65 -24.71 -13.03
C LEU A 6 22.73 -23.25 -12.55
N ILE A 7 21.69 -22.45 -12.80
CA ILE A 7 21.63 -21.03 -12.39
C ILE A 7 21.38 -20.92 -10.88
N VAL A 8 20.52 -21.77 -10.33
CA VAL A 8 20.29 -21.81 -8.88
C VAL A 8 21.52 -22.33 -8.15
N ALA A 9 22.23 -23.31 -8.72
CA ALA A 9 23.49 -23.82 -8.17
C ALA A 9 24.61 -22.77 -8.23
N LEU A 10 24.64 -21.91 -9.24
CA LEU A 10 25.62 -20.81 -9.35
C LEU A 10 25.36 -19.70 -8.32
N LEU A 11 24.09 -19.39 -8.04
CA LEU A 11 23.71 -18.39 -7.03
C LEU A 11 23.96 -18.90 -5.60
N VAL A 12 23.76 -20.18 -5.35
CA VAL A 12 24.04 -20.80 -4.05
C VAL A 12 25.55 -21.00 -3.85
N SER A 13 26.32 -21.28 -4.91
CA SER A 13 27.77 -21.44 -4.80
C SER A 13 28.50 -20.11 -4.57
N THR A 14 27.95 -18.97 -5.01
CA THR A 14 28.55 -17.66 -4.69
C THR A 14 28.32 -17.22 -3.24
N ILE A 15 27.29 -17.75 -2.58
CA ILE A 15 27.04 -17.48 -1.15
C ILE A 15 27.94 -18.36 -0.26
N VAL A 16 28.25 -19.57 -0.69
CA VAL A 16 29.10 -20.52 0.10
C VAL A 16 30.59 -20.20 -0.03
N CYS A 17 31.04 -19.58 -1.12
CA CYS A 17 32.46 -19.20 -1.27
C CYS A 17 32.88 -17.93 -0.50
N ALA A 18 31.95 -17.22 0.13
CA ALA A 18 32.28 -16.02 0.90
C ALA A 18 32.62 -16.29 2.38
N GLU A 19 32.44 -17.52 2.87
CA GLU A 19 32.69 -17.85 4.28
C GLU A 19 34.12 -18.28 4.61
N ASP A 20 34.94 -18.66 3.63
CA ASP A 20 36.25 -19.25 3.93
C ASP A 20 37.45 -18.26 3.97
N GLU A 21 37.24 -16.96 3.66
CA GLU A 21 38.36 -15.99 3.72
C GLU A 21 38.36 -15.04 4.93
N LEU A 22 37.39 -15.12 5.82
CA LEU A 22 37.28 -14.20 6.97
C LEU A 22 37.85 -14.75 8.29
N ASN A 23 38.44 -15.93 8.30
CA ASN A 23 39.01 -16.54 9.51
C ASN A 23 40.53 -16.72 9.43
N ARG A 24 41.26 -15.72 8.95
CA ARG A 24 42.72 -15.64 9.17
C ARG A 24 42.97 -14.76 10.40
N SER A 25 43.11 -15.41 11.54
CA SER A 25 43.71 -14.79 12.72
C SER A 25 45.21 -14.68 12.46
N VAL A 26 45.65 -13.45 12.20
CA VAL A 26 47.07 -13.13 12.21
C VAL A 26 47.47 -12.82 13.65
N THR A 27 48.05 -13.78 14.32
CA THR A 27 48.71 -13.57 15.61
C THR A 27 50.02 -12.84 15.34
N VAL A 28 50.09 -11.55 15.61
CA VAL A 28 51.34 -10.79 15.59
C VAL A 28 51.88 -10.84 17.01
N GLU A 29 52.79 -11.75 17.28
CA GLU A 29 53.62 -11.67 18.48
C GLU A 29 54.68 -10.61 18.26
N ARG A 30 54.54 -9.52 18.95
CA ARG A 30 55.56 -8.50 19.06
C ARG A 30 56.08 -8.49 20.48
N GLU A 31 57.31 -8.89 20.64
CA GLU A 31 58.05 -8.71 21.90
C GLU A 31 58.10 -7.24 22.26
N PHE A 32 57.39 -6.86 23.34
CA PHE A 32 57.35 -5.50 23.84
C PHE A 32 58.53 -5.32 24.78
N GLN A 33 59.57 -4.58 24.35
CA GLN A 33 60.61 -4.08 25.23
C GLN A 33 60.18 -2.70 25.76
N PRO A 34 59.85 -2.57 27.05
CA PRO A 34 59.47 -1.28 27.61
C PRO A 34 60.71 -0.41 27.80
N THR A 35 60.92 0.58 26.93
CA THR A 35 61.83 1.68 27.20
C THR A 35 61.09 2.77 27.96
N ILE A 36 61.38 2.89 29.25
CA ILE A 36 60.89 3.98 30.09
C ILE A 36 61.64 5.23 29.74
N GLN A 37 61.04 6.12 28.95
CA GLN A 37 61.48 7.50 28.84
C GLN A 37 60.95 8.29 30.03
N SER A 38 61.81 8.96 30.77
CA SER A 38 61.44 9.83 31.85
C SER A 38 60.59 10.99 31.34
N ALA A 39 59.31 10.99 31.68
CA ALA A 39 58.40 12.06 31.38
C ALA A 39 58.72 13.29 32.20
N GLY A 40 59.13 14.37 31.56
CA GLY A 40 59.23 15.68 32.19
C GLY A 40 57.83 16.14 32.63
N LYS A 41 57.68 16.55 33.89
CA LYS A 41 56.43 17.11 34.39
C LYS A 41 56.07 18.38 33.63
N ILE A 42 54.98 18.34 32.86
CA ILE A 42 54.38 19.55 32.28
C ILE A 42 53.63 20.26 33.43
N ALA A 43 54.17 21.41 33.86
CA ALA A 43 53.62 22.23 34.92
C ALA A 43 52.70 23.35 34.41
N THR A 44 51.97 23.11 33.33
CA THR A 44 50.92 24.03 32.90
C THR A 44 49.55 23.48 33.24
N LYS A 45 48.83 24.19 34.13
CA LYS A 45 47.43 23.92 34.38
C LYS A 45 46.66 24.15 33.09
N PRO A 46 45.80 23.21 32.66
CA PRO A 46 44.93 23.47 31.52
C PRO A 46 43.94 24.58 31.90
N GLU A 47 43.88 25.62 31.09
CA GLU A 47 42.85 26.63 31.15
C GLU A 47 41.57 26.01 30.63
N VAL A 48 40.59 25.82 31.53
CA VAL A 48 39.27 25.31 31.16
C VAL A 48 38.54 26.48 30.51
N VAL A 49 38.50 26.50 29.19
CA VAL A 49 37.59 27.36 28.45
C VAL A 49 36.22 26.68 28.52
N GLU A 50 35.31 27.20 29.34
CA GLU A 50 33.93 26.82 29.31
C GLU A 50 33.33 27.26 27.98
N THR A 51 33.32 26.37 27.00
CA THR A 51 32.47 26.53 25.82
C THR A 51 31.07 26.20 26.23
N SER A 52 30.22 27.20 26.39
CA SER A 52 28.80 27.03 26.46
C SER A 52 28.32 26.42 25.12
N ILE A 53 28.11 25.12 25.11
CA ILE A 53 27.46 24.45 24.01
C ILE A 53 25.97 24.81 24.15
N ASP A 54 25.53 25.69 23.28
CA ASP A 54 24.11 25.98 23.16
C ASP A 54 23.44 24.74 22.53
N LEU A 55 22.93 23.87 23.40
CA LEU A 55 22.14 22.72 23.01
C LEU A 55 20.73 23.21 22.65
N SER A 56 20.58 23.80 21.48
CA SER A 56 19.27 23.90 20.90
C SER A 56 18.73 22.48 20.68
N PRO A 57 17.53 22.15 21.17
CA PRO A 57 16.98 20.84 20.97
C PRO A 57 16.82 20.58 19.48
N VAL A 58 17.45 19.52 19.00
CA VAL A 58 17.23 19.03 17.64
C VAL A 58 15.84 18.42 17.63
N GLU A 59 14.87 19.13 17.09
CA GLU A 59 13.54 18.60 16.83
C GLU A 59 13.66 17.52 15.73
N TYR A 60 13.59 16.27 16.14
CA TYR A 60 13.36 15.18 15.22
C TYR A 60 11.88 15.19 14.84
N SER A 61 11.58 15.52 13.59
CA SER A 61 10.24 15.28 13.07
C SER A 61 10.00 13.78 12.97
N GLU A 62 9.22 13.24 13.90
CA GLU A 62 8.70 11.88 13.78
C GLU A 62 7.63 11.88 12.68
N TYR A 63 7.99 11.37 11.51
CA TYR A 63 7.02 10.98 10.51
C TYR A 63 6.42 9.64 10.96
N THR A 64 5.30 9.68 11.64
CA THR A 64 4.40 8.53 11.71
C THR A 64 3.74 8.41 10.35
N ALA A 65 4.25 7.53 9.51
CA ALA A 65 3.53 7.14 8.31
C ALA A 65 2.34 6.28 8.76
N ASP A 66 1.13 6.77 8.55
CA ASP A 66 -0.07 5.96 8.62
C ASP A 66 0.11 4.75 7.70
N VAL A 67 0.31 3.59 8.30
CA VAL A 67 0.35 2.33 7.56
C VAL A 67 -1.09 1.94 7.27
N THR A 68 -1.65 2.53 6.23
CA THR A 68 -2.90 2.04 5.65
C THR A 68 -2.67 0.60 5.20
N PRO A 69 -3.51 -0.37 5.57
CA PRO A 69 -3.35 -1.74 5.10
C PRO A 69 -3.30 -1.75 3.59
N LEU A 70 -2.26 -2.36 3.05
CA LEU A 70 -1.97 -2.41 1.63
C LEU A 70 -3.16 -3.01 0.89
N PRO A 71 -3.85 -2.24 0.03
CA PRO A 71 -4.82 -2.83 -0.87
C PRO A 71 -4.05 -3.72 -1.86
N THR A 72 -4.59 -4.90 -2.04
CA THR A 72 -4.26 -5.89 -3.04
C THR A 72 -3.66 -5.30 -4.31
N PHE A 73 -2.44 -5.79 -4.62
CA PHE A 73 -1.80 -5.72 -5.93
C PHE A 73 -2.01 -4.43 -6.76
N ASN A 74 -1.44 -3.35 -6.32
CA ASN A 74 -0.85 -2.42 -7.26
C ASN A 74 0.61 -2.86 -7.40
N PRO A 75 1.13 -3.14 -8.60
CA PRO A 75 2.56 -3.22 -8.77
C PRO A 75 3.09 -1.88 -8.23
N LEU A 76 3.78 -1.95 -7.12
CA LEU A 76 4.42 -0.79 -6.52
C LEU A 76 5.30 -0.23 -7.62
N LEU A 77 4.86 0.87 -8.20
CA LEU A 77 5.78 1.70 -8.94
C LEU A 77 6.85 2.05 -7.94
N SER A 78 7.96 1.33 -7.98
CA SER A 78 9.11 1.63 -7.15
C SER A 78 9.49 3.06 -7.43
N GLN A 79 9.03 3.95 -6.57
CA GLN A 79 9.63 5.28 -6.55
C GLN A 79 11.09 5.05 -6.20
N PRO A 80 12.03 5.59 -6.98
CA PRO A 80 13.42 5.50 -6.61
C PRO A 80 13.55 5.98 -5.17
N THR A 81 14.02 5.10 -4.31
CA THR A 81 14.16 5.38 -2.89
C THR A 81 14.93 6.67 -2.75
N ARG A 82 14.34 7.69 -2.17
CA ARG A 82 15.02 8.96 -1.97
C ARG A 82 16.06 8.74 -0.90
N PHE A 83 17.31 8.55 -1.33
CA PHE A 83 18.46 8.67 -0.44
C PHE A 83 18.75 10.16 -0.26
N GLY A 84 18.50 10.68 0.93
CA GLY A 84 19.04 11.97 1.38
C GLY A 84 18.24 13.21 1.06
N GLU A 85 18.21 13.97 2.03
CA GLU A 85 17.89 15.35 2.36
C GLU A 85 17.53 16.32 1.23
N GLY A 86 16.47 17.08 1.50
CA GLY A 86 16.26 18.40 0.95
C GLY A 86 15.58 18.40 -0.42
N ARG A 87 14.39 18.93 -0.46
CA ARG A 87 13.67 19.31 -1.67
C ARG A 87 14.54 20.26 -2.50
N ARG A 88 15.07 19.77 -3.62
CA ARG A 88 15.84 20.59 -4.57
C ARG A 88 15.14 20.75 -5.91
N TYR A 89 14.09 19.99 -6.13
CA TYR A 89 13.34 20.00 -7.39
C TYR A 89 11.86 20.23 -7.10
N ASN A 90 11.28 21.16 -7.84
CA ASN A 90 9.86 21.48 -7.71
C ASN A 90 8.98 20.50 -8.49
N GLY A 91 9.55 19.79 -9.44
CA GLY A 91 8.78 18.87 -10.23
C GLY A 91 9.60 17.73 -10.84
N TYR A 92 8.88 16.78 -11.41
CA TYR A 92 9.48 15.70 -12.18
C TYR A 92 8.55 15.27 -13.31
N VAL A 93 9.15 14.77 -14.37
CA VAL A 93 8.50 14.02 -15.44
C VAL A 93 9.20 12.67 -15.54
N ARG A 94 8.43 11.60 -15.55
CA ARG A 94 8.89 10.24 -15.74
C ARG A 94 8.15 9.61 -16.90
N GLY A 95 8.88 9.08 -17.85
CA GLY A 95 8.32 8.32 -18.97
C GLY A 95 9.04 7.00 -19.13
N ALA A 96 8.29 5.94 -19.43
CA ALA A 96 8.86 4.63 -19.74
C ALA A 96 8.03 3.91 -20.80
N LEU A 97 8.74 3.19 -21.64
CA LEU A 97 8.18 2.31 -22.66
C LEU A 97 8.75 0.90 -22.49
N GLY A 98 7.95 -0.09 -22.77
CA GLY A 98 8.37 -1.47 -22.65
C GLY A 98 7.40 -2.41 -23.34
N HIS A 99 7.52 -3.68 -23.06
CA HIS A 99 6.59 -4.69 -23.56
C HIS A 99 6.05 -5.52 -22.41
N PRO A 100 4.74 -5.57 -22.22
CA PRO A 100 3.66 -4.86 -22.94
C PRO A 100 3.22 -3.58 -22.23
N ASN A 101 4.09 -2.90 -21.51
CA ASN A 101 3.76 -1.84 -20.57
C ASN A 101 4.23 -0.46 -21.04
N THR A 102 3.48 0.58 -20.65
CA THR A 102 3.90 1.98 -20.71
C THR A 102 3.62 2.66 -19.38
N LEU A 103 4.42 3.67 -19.07
CA LEU A 103 4.31 4.48 -17.88
C LEU A 103 4.55 5.95 -18.21
N PHE A 104 3.72 6.82 -17.65
CA PHE A 104 3.93 8.26 -17.64
C PHE A 104 3.54 8.80 -16.27
N ASP A 105 4.45 9.51 -15.62
CA ASP A 105 4.21 10.21 -14.37
C ASP A 105 4.68 11.65 -14.48
N PHE A 106 3.89 12.54 -13.94
CA PHE A 106 4.20 13.95 -13.77
C PHE A 106 3.85 14.35 -12.36
N GLY A 107 4.72 15.08 -11.71
CA GLY A 107 4.47 15.71 -10.43
C GLY A 107 5.10 17.10 -10.38
N TYR A 108 4.34 18.07 -9.91
CA TYR A 108 4.81 19.43 -9.72
C TYR A 108 4.34 19.95 -8.37
N HIS A 109 5.27 20.50 -7.62
CA HIS A 109 5.06 21.12 -6.33
C HIS A 109 5.48 22.57 -6.41
N LEU A 110 4.54 23.46 -6.27
CA LEU A 110 4.77 24.89 -6.18
C LEU A 110 4.62 25.30 -4.71
N ASP A 111 5.72 25.72 -4.12
CA ASP A 111 5.76 26.35 -2.80
C ASP A 111 6.01 27.84 -3.04
N ASP A 112 4.91 28.60 -3.18
CA ASP A 112 4.98 30.03 -3.38
C ASP A 112 4.79 30.72 -2.03
N THR A 113 5.85 31.43 -1.61
CA THR A 113 5.81 32.37 -0.49
C THR A 113 5.32 31.79 0.85
N LYS A 114 6.06 30.96 1.52
CA LYS A 114 5.91 30.60 2.95
C LYS A 114 4.53 30.07 3.43
N ASN A 115 3.44 30.38 2.72
CA ASN A 115 2.08 30.13 3.19
C ASN A 115 1.21 29.29 2.25
N SER A 116 1.57 29.13 0.98
CA SER A 116 0.72 28.40 0.01
C SER A 116 1.50 27.31 -0.70
N ILE A 117 0.90 26.14 -0.80
CA ILE A 117 1.44 24.96 -1.45
C ILE A 117 0.43 24.50 -2.50
N LEU A 118 0.90 24.26 -3.71
CA LEU A 118 0.13 23.65 -4.77
C LEU A 118 0.84 22.42 -5.30
N ASP A 119 0.18 21.28 -5.21
CA ASP A 119 0.62 20.02 -5.76
C ASP A 119 -0.25 19.65 -6.97
N VAL A 120 0.38 19.37 -8.10
CA VAL A 120 -0.28 18.87 -9.31
C VAL A 120 0.38 17.57 -9.70
N TYR A 121 -0.41 16.55 -10.02
CA TYR A 121 0.13 15.27 -10.47
C TYR A 121 -0.72 14.64 -11.57
N ALA A 122 -0.05 13.87 -12.41
CA ALA A 122 -0.67 12.98 -13.37
C ALA A 122 0.10 11.66 -13.41
N HIS A 123 -0.63 10.57 -13.40
CA HIS A 123 -0.10 9.23 -13.48
C HIS A 123 -0.85 8.44 -14.54
N HIS A 124 -0.14 7.80 -15.44
CA HIS A 124 -0.72 6.91 -16.44
C HIS A 124 0.12 5.64 -16.55
N LYS A 125 -0.53 4.50 -16.42
CA LYS A 125 0.04 3.18 -16.69
C LYS A 125 -0.87 2.43 -17.64
N ALA A 126 -0.31 1.87 -18.70
CA ALA A 126 -1.06 1.01 -19.59
C ALA A 126 -0.32 -0.31 -19.84
N GLU A 127 -1.09 -1.36 -19.96
CA GLU A 127 -0.69 -2.70 -20.33
C GLU A 127 -1.52 -3.13 -21.53
N TRP A 128 -0.89 -3.63 -22.58
CA TRP A 128 -1.59 -4.12 -23.75
C TRP A 128 -1.44 -5.63 -23.91
N GLY A 129 -2.22 -6.19 -24.81
CA GLY A 129 -2.30 -7.64 -24.99
C GLY A 129 -3.59 -8.21 -24.43
N LEU A 130 -3.55 -9.46 -24.00
CA LEU A 130 -4.74 -10.14 -23.48
C LEU A 130 -5.27 -9.49 -22.20
N ALA A 131 -4.36 -9.20 -21.28
CA ALA A 131 -4.67 -8.53 -20.02
C ALA A 131 -4.65 -7.00 -20.15
N THR A 132 -5.25 -6.46 -21.22
CA THR A 132 -5.27 -5.02 -21.47
C THR A 132 -5.85 -4.26 -20.27
N LEU A 133 -5.07 -3.32 -19.79
CA LEU A 133 -5.40 -2.43 -18.68
C LEU A 133 -4.82 -1.05 -18.98
N SER A 134 -5.60 0.00 -18.80
CA SER A 134 -5.12 1.38 -18.80
C SER A 134 -5.63 2.07 -17.54
N LYS A 135 -4.74 2.64 -16.77
CA LYS A 135 -5.07 3.35 -15.53
C LYS A 135 -4.47 4.74 -15.56
N THR A 136 -5.33 5.74 -15.46
CA THR A 136 -4.94 7.15 -15.39
C THR A 136 -5.44 7.75 -14.10
N LYS A 137 -4.61 8.52 -13.43
CA LYS A 137 -4.98 9.34 -12.27
C LYS A 137 -4.41 10.75 -12.47
N VAL A 138 -5.20 11.75 -12.17
CA VAL A 138 -4.79 13.15 -12.17
C VAL A 138 -5.31 13.83 -10.92
N GLY A 139 -4.58 14.80 -10.41
CA GLY A 139 -5.04 15.52 -9.25
C GLY A 139 -4.32 16.84 -9.04
N LEU A 140 -4.98 17.67 -8.26
CA LEU A 140 -4.52 18.96 -7.83
C LEU A 140 -4.88 19.11 -6.35
N ASN A 141 -3.89 19.43 -5.50
CA ASN A 141 -4.09 19.71 -4.10
C ASN A 141 -3.49 21.09 -3.78
N PHE A 142 -4.26 21.91 -3.09
CA PHE A 142 -3.85 23.24 -2.66
C PHE A 142 -4.00 23.35 -1.15
N THR A 143 -3.00 23.93 -0.50
CA THR A 143 -3.03 24.24 0.93
C THR A 143 -2.59 25.67 1.13
N HIS A 144 -3.34 26.43 1.92
CA HIS A 144 -2.96 27.77 2.37
C HIS A 144 -2.91 27.80 3.89
N THR A 145 -1.76 28.16 4.42
CA THR A 145 -1.50 28.25 5.86
C THR A 145 -1.77 29.66 6.36
N PHE A 146 -2.78 29.80 7.19
CA PHE A 146 -3.04 31.00 7.98
C PHE A 146 -2.27 30.93 9.31
N ARG A 147 -2.36 32.00 10.09
CA ARG A 147 -1.69 32.05 11.39
C ARG A 147 -2.16 30.96 12.37
N THR A 148 -3.43 30.58 12.30
CA THR A 148 -4.08 29.68 13.27
C THR A 148 -4.56 28.37 12.65
N CYS A 149 -4.70 28.31 11.34
CA CYS A 149 -5.22 27.13 10.65
C CYS A 149 -4.71 27.02 9.22
N ASP A 150 -4.80 25.83 8.66
CA ASP A 150 -4.60 25.55 7.25
C ASP A 150 -5.96 25.33 6.58
N LEU A 151 -6.18 26.00 5.45
CA LEU A 151 -7.26 25.69 4.53
C LEU A 151 -6.69 24.88 3.37
N TYR A 152 -7.32 23.78 3.06
CA TYR A 152 -6.88 22.96 1.93
C TYR A 152 -8.06 22.45 1.11
N PHE A 153 -7.84 22.28 -0.17
CA PHE A 153 -8.80 21.65 -1.07
C PHE A 153 -8.08 20.78 -2.10
N GLY A 154 -8.77 19.80 -2.65
CA GLY A 154 -8.25 18.95 -3.70
C GLY A 154 -9.30 18.56 -4.71
N LEU A 155 -8.82 18.32 -5.93
CA LEU A 155 -9.57 17.78 -7.05
C LEU A 155 -8.79 16.59 -7.60
N ASN A 156 -9.39 15.40 -7.58
CA ASN A 156 -8.79 14.18 -8.05
C ASN A 156 -9.69 13.52 -9.07
N GLY A 157 -9.10 12.92 -10.08
CA GLY A 157 -9.85 12.16 -11.07
C GLY A 157 -9.07 10.92 -11.52
N GLY A 158 -9.78 9.89 -11.94
CA GLY A 158 -9.18 8.67 -12.40
C GLY A 158 -10.05 7.92 -13.40
N ASN A 159 -9.36 7.12 -14.20
CA ASN A 159 -10.00 6.21 -15.13
C ASN A 159 -9.24 4.89 -15.13
N ILE A 160 -9.98 3.78 -15.13
CA ILE A 160 -9.45 2.43 -15.34
C ILE A 160 -10.23 1.82 -16.49
N TYR A 161 -9.54 1.56 -17.59
CA TYR A 161 -10.08 0.85 -18.74
C TYR A 161 -9.45 -0.55 -18.79
N TYR A 162 -10.27 -1.60 -18.96
CA TYR A 162 -9.80 -2.97 -18.93
C TYR A 162 -10.67 -3.91 -19.77
N TYR A 163 -10.10 -5.08 -20.12
CA TYR A 163 -10.79 -6.15 -20.81
C TYR A 163 -11.08 -7.29 -19.84
N LYS A 164 -12.27 -7.87 -19.96
CA LYS A 164 -12.67 -9.08 -19.26
C LYS A 164 -12.24 -10.29 -20.08
N TYR A 165 -11.05 -10.80 -19.82
CA TYR A 165 -10.49 -11.90 -20.59
C TYR A 165 -10.62 -13.27 -19.93
N GLY A 166 -11.13 -13.36 -18.70
CA GLY A 166 -11.27 -14.61 -17.95
C GLY A 166 -12.19 -15.64 -18.58
N HIS A 167 -13.19 -15.20 -19.35
CA HIS A 167 -14.12 -16.08 -20.06
C HIS A 167 -13.50 -16.82 -21.26
N TRP A 168 -12.30 -16.45 -21.66
CA TRP A 168 -11.57 -17.10 -22.75
C TRP A 168 -10.90 -18.41 -22.31
N TYR A 169 -10.94 -18.76 -21.03
CA TYR A 169 -10.32 -19.95 -20.51
C TYR A 169 -11.35 -21.08 -20.38
N ASP A 170 -11.19 -22.13 -21.18
CA ASP A 170 -11.94 -23.39 -21.02
C ASP A 170 -11.23 -24.27 -19.97
N TYR A 171 -11.72 -24.22 -18.75
CA TYR A 171 -11.17 -24.98 -17.63
C TYR A 171 -11.39 -26.49 -17.73
N SER A 172 -12.35 -26.95 -18.54
CA SER A 172 -12.60 -28.39 -18.73
C SER A 172 -11.43 -29.10 -19.42
N LYS A 173 -10.53 -28.33 -20.06
CA LYS A 173 -9.35 -28.80 -20.79
C LYS A 173 -8.04 -28.27 -20.23
N ALA A 174 -8.00 -27.95 -18.93
CA ALA A 174 -6.95 -27.18 -18.27
C ALA A 174 -5.51 -27.73 -18.41
N HIS A 175 -5.32 -29.00 -18.72
CA HIS A 175 -3.98 -29.59 -18.89
C HIS A 175 -3.29 -29.22 -20.21
N ASP A 176 -4.05 -28.87 -21.25
CA ASP A 176 -3.52 -28.63 -22.61
C ASP A 176 -3.67 -27.17 -23.08
N MET A 177 -4.06 -26.27 -22.22
CA MET A 177 -4.56 -24.94 -22.55
C MET A 177 -3.60 -24.07 -23.35
N TRP A 178 -2.29 -24.23 -23.17
CA TRP A 178 -1.31 -23.35 -23.84
C TRP A 178 -0.94 -23.80 -25.26
N ALA A 179 -0.95 -25.10 -25.52
CA ALA A 179 -0.70 -25.63 -26.85
C ALA A 179 -1.87 -25.36 -27.81
N ARG A 180 -3.10 -25.41 -27.30
CA ARG A 180 -4.32 -25.18 -28.09
C ARG A 180 -4.69 -23.69 -28.20
N ASN A 181 -4.26 -22.85 -27.29
CA ASN A 181 -4.55 -21.42 -27.36
C ASN A 181 -3.81 -20.70 -28.47
N ALA A 182 -2.69 -21.20 -28.97
CA ALA A 182 -2.06 -20.64 -30.16
C ALA A 182 -2.97 -20.79 -31.41
N GLU A 183 -3.65 -21.93 -31.56
CA GLU A 183 -4.63 -22.14 -32.65
C GLU A 183 -5.96 -21.41 -32.38
N SER A 184 -6.43 -21.40 -31.11
CA SER A 184 -7.63 -20.65 -30.72
C SER A 184 -7.44 -19.14 -30.83
N TYR A 185 -6.20 -18.63 -30.70
CA TYR A 185 -5.89 -17.22 -30.96
C TYR A 185 -6.06 -16.83 -32.42
N ALA A 186 -5.78 -17.72 -33.35
CA ALA A 186 -5.95 -17.47 -34.77
C ALA A 186 -7.43 -17.46 -35.22
N ASN A 187 -8.31 -18.15 -34.48
CA ASN A 187 -9.73 -18.28 -34.78
C ASN A 187 -10.65 -17.45 -33.88
N ARG A 188 -10.12 -16.51 -33.11
CA ARG A 188 -10.91 -15.71 -32.18
C ARG A 188 -11.85 -14.75 -32.86
N GLN A 189 -13.06 -14.75 -32.38
CA GLN A 189 -13.94 -13.60 -32.56
C GLN A 189 -13.26 -12.36 -31.98
N PRO A 190 -13.27 -11.22 -32.66
CA PRO A 190 -12.71 -9.99 -32.11
C PRO A 190 -13.33 -9.69 -30.76
N VAL A 191 -12.53 -9.15 -29.82
CA VAL A 191 -13.01 -8.66 -28.53
C VAL A 191 -14.23 -7.79 -28.77
N THR A 192 -15.38 -8.21 -28.25
CA THR A 192 -16.62 -7.46 -28.42
C THR A 192 -16.62 -6.23 -27.53
N ASP A 193 -17.41 -5.21 -27.86
CA ASP A 193 -17.49 -4.02 -27.01
C ASP A 193 -18.02 -4.33 -25.60
N THR A 194 -18.73 -5.45 -25.44
CA THR A 194 -19.19 -5.95 -24.14
C THR A 194 -18.07 -6.45 -23.23
N ASP A 195 -16.91 -6.80 -23.80
CA ASP A 195 -15.74 -7.24 -23.01
C ASP A 195 -14.90 -6.06 -22.49
N LYS A 196 -15.13 -4.89 -23.04
CA LYS A 196 -14.47 -3.65 -22.66
C LYS A 196 -15.27 -2.95 -21.58
N THR A 197 -14.60 -2.52 -20.54
CA THR A 197 -15.25 -1.81 -19.42
C THR A 197 -14.37 -0.66 -18.93
N ALA A 198 -15.00 0.41 -18.51
CA ALA A 198 -14.33 1.54 -17.90
C ALA A 198 -14.92 1.87 -16.53
N LEU A 199 -14.04 2.14 -15.59
CA LEU A 199 -14.35 2.71 -14.29
C LEU A 199 -13.85 4.13 -14.24
N TRP A 200 -14.66 5.06 -13.75
CA TRP A 200 -14.31 6.47 -13.58
C TRP A 200 -14.47 6.87 -12.12
N THR A 201 -13.54 7.69 -11.66
CA THR A 201 -13.61 8.34 -10.35
C THR A 201 -13.37 9.83 -10.52
N ALA A 202 -14.15 10.64 -9.81
CA ALA A 202 -13.88 12.05 -9.64
C ALA A 202 -14.18 12.43 -8.20
N GLU A 203 -13.28 13.18 -7.57
CA GLU A 203 -13.37 13.59 -6.18
C GLU A 203 -13.04 15.07 -6.06
N ALA A 204 -13.80 15.77 -5.24
CA ALA A 204 -13.51 17.12 -4.79
C ALA A 204 -13.64 17.17 -3.27
N PHE A 205 -12.69 17.75 -2.58
CA PHE A 205 -12.77 17.93 -1.13
C PHE A 205 -12.23 19.29 -0.70
N ILE A 206 -12.71 19.73 0.44
CA ILE A 206 -12.25 20.93 1.14
C ILE A 206 -12.15 20.64 2.63
N GLY A 207 -11.16 21.21 3.28
CA GLY A 207 -10.97 21.03 4.71
C GLY A 207 -10.21 22.17 5.37
N VAL A 208 -10.39 22.25 6.66
CA VAL A 208 -9.68 23.16 7.56
C VAL A 208 -9.10 22.34 8.70
N ARG A 209 -7.85 22.57 9.04
CA ARG A 209 -7.20 21.99 10.21
C ARG A 209 -6.48 23.06 11.01
N SER A 210 -6.42 22.89 12.32
CA SER A 210 -5.67 23.77 13.21
C SER A 210 -4.17 23.67 12.96
N ASN A 211 -3.44 24.70 13.37
CA ASN A 211 -1.98 24.63 13.39
C ASN A 211 -1.53 23.64 14.49
N PRO A 212 -0.56 22.74 14.21
CA PRO A 212 -0.05 21.75 15.17
C PRO A 212 0.50 22.30 16.50
N LYS A 213 0.79 23.59 16.58
CA LYS A 213 1.33 24.26 17.79
C LYS A 213 0.25 24.69 18.79
N GLN A 214 -1.01 24.41 18.53
CA GLN A 214 -2.12 24.81 19.40
C GLN A 214 -2.46 23.66 20.36
N ASP A 215 -2.77 23.98 21.62
CA ASP A 215 -3.22 23.01 22.63
C ASP A 215 -4.54 22.34 22.24
N VAL A 216 -5.33 22.99 21.40
CA VAL A 216 -6.55 22.44 20.82
C VAL A 216 -6.34 22.25 19.33
N GLN A 217 -6.37 21.02 18.90
CA GLN A 217 -6.30 20.66 17.50
C GLN A 217 -7.68 20.26 16.99
N TYR A 218 -7.97 20.68 15.78
CA TYR A 218 -9.21 20.31 15.12
C TYR A 218 -8.98 20.12 13.63
N LEU A 219 -9.81 19.27 13.04
CA LEU A 219 -9.88 19.04 11.61
C LEU A 219 -11.36 18.93 11.22
N VAL A 220 -11.73 19.61 10.15
CA VAL A 220 -13.03 19.40 9.49
C VAL A 220 -12.78 19.32 8.00
N GLN A 221 -13.12 18.20 7.40
CA GLN A 221 -13.01 17.99 5.97
C GLN A 221 -14.31 17.42 5.43
N THR A 222 -14.75 17.92 4.29
CA THR A 222 -15.85 17.33 3.55
C THR A 222 -15.46 17.16 2.09
N GLY A 223 -15.92 16.07 1.49
CA GLY A 223 -15.64 15.76 0.10
C GLY A 223 -16.81 15.07 -0.56
N TYR A 224 -16.90 15.28 -1.86
CA TYR A 224 -17.81 14.58 -2.74
C TYR A 224 -17.03 13.77 -3.76
N GLN A 225 -17.40 12.52 -3.89
CA GLN A 225 -16.82 11.61 -4.85
C GLN A 225 -17.91 10.95 -5.68
N ILE A 226 -17.66 10.81 -6.96
CA ILE A 226 -18.44 9.97 -7.87
C ILE A 226 -17.56 8.83 -8.37
N PHE A 227 -18.08 7.61 -8.27
CA PHE A 227 -17.52 6.43 -8.89
C PHE A 227 -18.52 5.90 -9.92
N SER A 228 -18.05 5.54 -11.11
CA SER A 228 -18.90 5.07 -12.20
C SER A 228 -18.33 3.84 -12.86
N LYS A 229 -19.14 2.79 -12.97
CA LYS A 229 -18.93 1.72 -13.96
C LYS A 229 -19.77 2.08 -15.17
N VAL A 230 -19.11 2.54 -16.22
CA VAL A 230 -19.76 3.15 -17.40
C VAL A 230 -20.85 2.27 -18.00
N GLY A 231 -22.04 2.83 -18.15
CA GLY A 231 -23.22 2.16 -18.70
C GLY A 231 -23.97 1.22 -17.75
N PHE A 232 -23.53 1.12 -16.49
CA PHE A 232 -24.13 0.24 -15.50
C PHE A 232 -24.62 0.96 -14.25
N VAL A 233 -23.73 1.67 -13.55
CA VAL A 233 -24.06 2.26 -12.25
C VAL A 233 -23.12 3.41 -11.90
N ASN A 234 -23.66 4.43 -11.25
CA ASN A 234 -22.92 5.47 -10.54
C ASN A 234 -23.13 5.29 -9.04
N GLU A 235 -22.07 5.54 -8.29
CA GLU A 235 -22.11 5.67 -6.83
C GLU A 235 -21.62 7.08 -6.47
N HIS A 236 -22.49 7.82 -5.81
CA HIS A 236 -22.21 9.15 -5.29
C HIS A 236 -21.90 9.04 -3.80
N GLN A 237 -20.74 9.53 -3.37
CA GLN A 237 -20.32 9.47 -1.99
C GLN A 237 -20.06 10.88 -1.46
N VAL A 238 -20.67 11.20 -0.33
CA VAL A 238 -20.32 12.38 0.46
C VAL A 238 -19.65 11.90 1.73
N ARG A 239 -18.43 12.35 1.96
CA ARG A 239 -17.63 11.97 3.14
C ARG A 239 -17.30 13.22 3.94
N THR A 240 -17.57 13.18 5.23
CA THR A 240 -17.21 14.25 6.15
C THR A 240 -16.43 13.66 7.31
N HIS A 241 -15.29 14.24 7.62
CA HIS A 241 -14.46 13.90 8.76
C HIS A 241 -14.30 15.12 9.64
N GLY A 242 -14.67 15.00 10.90
CA GLY A 242 -14.41 15.95 11.96
C GLY A 242 -13.50 15.28 13.00
N ALA A 243 -12.47 15.98 13.44
CA ALA A 243 -11.62 15.56 14.54
C ALA A 243 -11.42 16.70 15.51
N PHE A 244 -11.36 16.38 16.77
CA PHE A 244 -11.06 17.28 17.87
C PHE A 244 -10.08 16.58 18.82
N ASP A 245 -9.01 17.25 19.17
CA ASP A 245 -8.02 16.80 20.15
C ASP A 245 -7.64 17.96 21.05
N TRP A 246 -7.73 17.74 22.33
CA TRP A 246 -7.20 18.65 23.36
C TRP A 246 -6.05 17.95 24.05
N HIS A 247 -4.87 18.56 24.03
CA HIS A 247 -3.71 18.02 24.69
C HIS A 247 -3.19 18.94 25.80
N SER A 248 -2.72 18.32 26.83
CA SER A 248 -2.03 18.95 27.96
C SER A 248 -0.87 18.07 28.36
N ASP A 249 0.34 18.54 28.14
CA ASP A 249 1.57 17.76 28.29
C ASP A 249 1.51 16.45 27.50
N ALA A 250 1.54 15.32 28.23
CA ALA A 250 1.50 13.97 27.66
C ALA A 250 0.08 13.39 27.50
N HIS A 251 -0.95 14.14 27.85
CA HIS A 251 -2.32 13.65 27.87
C HIS A 251 -3.15 14.26 26.74
N HIS A 252 -3.87 13.43 26.02
CA HIS A 252 -4.75 13.81 24.94
C HIS A 252 -6.16 13.29 25.21
N VAL A 253 -7.15 14.11 24.97
CA VAL A 253 -8.57 13.74 25.00
C VAL A 253 -9.20 14.25 23.73
N GLY A 254 -9.76 13.35 22.95
CA GLY A 254 -10.29 13.74 21.67
C GLY A 254 -11.48 12.91 21.21
N ALA A 255 -11.99 13.30 20.05
CA ALA A 255 -13.04 12.56 19.38
C ALA A 255 -12.91 12.71 17.86
N ASN A 256 -13.16 11.63 17.14
CA ASN A 256 -13.30 11.61 15.70
C ASN A 256 -14.77 11.36 15.32
N LEU A 257 -15.22 12.04 14.28
CA LEU A 257 -16.55 11.86 13.69
C LEU A 257 -16.40 11.65 12.18
N TYR A 258 -16.79 10.49 11.70
CA TYR A 258 -16.84 10.19 10.27
C TYR A 258 -18.28 10.01 9.83
N VAL A 259 -18.68 10.72 8.78
CA VAL A 259 -20.00 10.57 8.16
C VAL A 259 -19.78 10.26 6.69
N GLN A 260 -20.31 9.13 6.25
CA GLN A 260 -20.25 8.73 4.85
C GLN A 260 -21.66 8.42 4.33
N ASN A 261 -22.03 9.05 3.23
CA ASN A 261 -23.29 8.81 2.55
C ASN A 261 -23.01 8.25 1.17
N ASN A 262 -23.53 7.07 0.87
CA ASN A 262 -23.42 6.41 -0.43
C ASN A 262 -24.81 6.35 -1.08
N ILE A 263 -24.91 6.91 -2.28
CA ILE A 263 -26.12 6.96 -3.08
C ILE A 263 -25.84 6.25 -4.40
N LEU A 264 -26.58 5.19 -4.69
CA LEU A 264 -26.45 4.42 -5.92
C LEU A 264 -27.46 4.92 -6.96
N GLN A 265 -27.00 5.07 -8.19
CA GLN A 265 -27.83 5.39 -9.35
C GLN A 265 -27.54 4.37 -10.47
N LEU A 266 -28.50 3.51 -10.74
CA LEU A 266 -28.42 2.54 -11.83
C LEU A 266 -28.53 3.22 -13.18
N GLN A 267 -27.86 2.69 -14.20
CA GLN A 267 -27.85 3.20 -15.56
C GLN A 267 -28.19 2.12 -16.57
N GLY A 268 -28.61 2.53 -17.78
CA GLY A 268 -28.83 1.65 -18.92
C GLY A 268 -29.84 0.52 -18.64
N PRO A 269 -29.56 -0.69 -19.10
CA PRO A 269 -30.45 -1.85 -18.91
C PRO A 269 -30.70 -2.20 -17.43
N LEU A 270 -29.77 -1.91 -16.53
CA LEU A 270 -29.92 -2.18 -15.11
C LEU A 270 -31.00 -1.30 -14.47
N ALA A 271 -31.11 -0.05 -14.90
CA ALA A 271 -32.11 0.87 -14.38
C ALA A 271 -33.56 0.42 -14.69
N THR A 272 -33.75 -0.30 -15.79
CA THR A 272 -35.07 -0.85 -16.16
C THR A 272 -35.32 -2.25 -15.60
N ALA A 273 -34.23 -2.96 -15.32
CA ALA A 273 -34.27 -4.36 -14.93
C ALA A 273 -34.35 -4.57 -13.40
N ILE A 274 -33.85 -3.61 -12.63
CA ILE A 274 -33.80 -3.70 -11.16
C ILE A 274 -34.69 -2.62 -10.56
N PRO A 275 -35.79 -2.99 -9.87
CA PRO A 275 -36.66 -2.05 -9.20
C PRO A 275 -35.90 -1.22 -8.13
N ASP A 276 -36.28 0.03 -7.95
CA ASP A 276 -35.69 0.93 -6.94
C ASP A 276 -35.81 0.37 -5.51
N SER A 277 -36.80 -0.50 -5.27
CA SER A 277 -36.98 -1.19 -3.99
C SER A 277 -35.86 -2.18 -3.65
N LEU A 278 -35.07 -2.63 -4.65
CA LEU A 278 -34.02 -3.62 -4.48
C LEU A 278 -32.64 -3.00 -4.20
N TYR A 279 -32.50 -1.68 -4.26
CA TYR A 279 -31.26 -1.02 -3.85
C TYR A 279 -31.56 0.13 -2.89
N SER A 280 -30.60 0.49 -2.08
CA SER A 280 -30.79 1.55 -1.09
C SER A 280 -29.55 2.42 -0.93
N ASN A 281 -29.83 3.67 -0.59
CA ASN A 281 -28.80 4.55 -0.08
C ASN A 281 -28.32 4.07 1.28
N ARG A 282 -27.08 4.32 1.59
CA ARG A 282 -26.44 3.95 2.83
C ARG A 282 -25.80 5.14 3.50
N HIS A 283 -25.97 5.21 4.80
CA HIS A 283 -25.41 6.26 5.63
C HIS A 283 -24.66 5.60 6.77
N ASN A 284 -23.38 5.89 6.87
CA ASN A 284 -22.55 5.45 7.98
C ASN A 284 -22.13 6.65 8.82
N ILE A 285 -22.28 6.54 10.11
CA ILE A 285 -21.80 7.51 11.09
C ILE A 285 -20.92 6.75 12.07
N ARG A 286 -19.65 7.11 12.14
CA ARG A 286 -18.72 6.61 13.16
C ARG A 286 -18.38 7.74 14.10
N PHE A 287 -18.54 7.50 15.38
CA PHE A 287 -18.06 8.37 16.45
C PHE A 287 -17.04 7.60 17.28
N GLU A 288 -15.87 8.20 17.45
CA GLU A 288 -14.75 7.62 18.19
C GLU A 288 -14.26 8.60 19.25
N PRO A 289 -14.77 8.52 20.49
CA PRO A 289 -14.13 9.18 21.62
C PRO A 289 -12.88 8.42 22.04
N TYR A 290 -11.81 9.14 22.37
CA TYR A 290 -10.56 8.52 22.78
C TYR A 290 -9.82 9.33 23.86
N TYR A 291 -8.96 8.61 24.57
CA TYR A 291 -7.92 9.16 25.42
C TYR A 291 -6.58 8.60 24.94
N ALA A 292 -5.56 9.47 24.83
CA ALA A 292 -4.21 9.04 24.55
C ALA A 292 -3.22 9.62 25.57
N TYR A 293 -2.17 8.86 25.81
CA TYR A 293 -1.04 9.22 26.65
C TYR A 293 0.26 9.03 25.87
N GLU A 294 0.99 10.10 25.66
CA GLU A 294 2.27 10.11 24.96
C GLU A 294 3.40 10.39 25.93
N GLY A 295 4.04 9.33 26.40
CA GLY A 295 5.13 9.42 27.35
C GLY A 295 6.45 8.94 26.78
N ASN A 296 7.55 9.25 27.45
CA ASN A 296 8.89 8.86 27.00
C ASN A 296 9.14 7.36 26.88
N ARG A 297 8.31 6.51 27.51
CA ARG A 297 8.46 5.05 27.49
C ARG A 297 7.21 4.30 27.12
N ILE A 298 6.08 4.92 27.29
CA ILE A 298 4.78 4.30 27.06
C ILE A 298 3.94 5.29 26.28
N ASN A 299 3.45 4.84 25.14
CA ASN A 299 2.42 5.49 24.37
C ASN A 299 1.17 4.62 24.47
N LEU A 300 0.05 5.21 24.76
CA LEU A 300 -1.22 4.52 24.92
C LEU A 300 -2.32 5.34 24.25
N HIS A 301 -3.10 4.71 23.42
CA HIS A 301 -4.33 5.24 22.86
C HIS A 301 -5.46 4.28 23.23
N VAL A 302 -6.53 4.79 23.79
CA VAL A 302 -7.72 4.01 24.14
C VAL A 302 -8.94 4.73 23.63
N GLY A 303 -9.57 4.18 22.64
CA GLY A 303 -10.80 4.67 22.03
C GLY A 303 -11.82 3.56 21.83
N VAL A 304 -13.02 3.95 21.47
CA VAL A 304 -14.11 3.04 21.08
C VAL A 304 -14.74 3.59 19.81
N ASN A 305 -14.73 2.80 18.75
CA ASN A 305 -15.50 3.09 17.57
C ASN A 305 -16.97 2.75 17.80
N ILE A 306 -17.84 3.69 17.59
CA ILE A 306 -19.29 3.54 17.65
C ILE A 306 -19.82 3.77 16.25
N ASP A 307 -20.10 2.68 15.54
CA ASP A 307 -20.58 2.72 14.18
C ASP A 307 -22.11 2.57 14.12
N LEU A 308 -22.73 3.47 13.38
CA LEU A 308 -24.16 3.41 13.02
C LEU A 308 -24.26 3.37 11.49
N ASN A 309 -24.83 2.29 10.96
CA ASN A 309 -25.11 2.17 9.55
C ASN A 309 -26.63 2.12 9.32
N ILE A 310 -27.11 3.06 8.53
CA ILE A 310 -28.53 3.19 8.16
C ILE A 310 -28.68 2.85 6.68
N GLY A 311 -29.52 1.87 6.38
CA GLY A 311 -29.78 1.41 5.02
C GLY A 311 -30.15 -0.07 4.99
N LYS A 312 -30.58 -0.58 3.83
CA LYS A 312 -30.85 -2.02 3.68
C LYS A 312 -29.54 -2.80 3.73
N GLY A 313 -29.48 -3.85 4.50
CA GLY A 313 -28.29 -4.71 4.67
C GLY A 313 -28.42 -5.59 5.89
N HIS A 314 -27.34 -6.26 6.25
CA HIS A 314 -27.30 -7.07 7.46
C HIS A 314 -27.32 -6.21 8.71
N HIS A 315 -27.99 -6.69 9.74
CA HIS A 315 -28.19 -5.98 11.00
C HIS A 315 -27.33 -6.63 12.08
N HIS A 316 -26.24 -5.99 12.42
CA HIS A 316 -25.42 -6.40 13.55
C HIS A 316 -25.93 -5.73 14.82
N LEU A 317 -26.24 -6.52 15.84
CA LEU A 317 -26.51 -6.11 17.23
C LEU A 317 -27.72 -5.18 17.49
N SER A 318 -28.32 -4.55 16.47
CA SER A 318 -29.38 -3.57 16.73
C SER A 318 -30.77 -4.16 16.92
N GLY A 319 -31.07 -5.28 16.24
CA GLY A 319 -32.42 -5.83 16.17
C GLY A 319 -33.44 -4.91 15.48
N ILE A 320 -33.03 -3.75 14.96
CA ILE A 320 -33.87 -2.78 14.28
C ILE A 320 -33.65 -2.92 12.79
N GLU A 321 -34.73 -3.04 12.02
CA GLU A 321 -34.64 -3.12 10.57
C GLU A 321 -33.97 -1.88 9.97
N ASN A 322 -33.07 -2.09 9.01
CA ASN A 322 -32.29 -1.05 8.33
C ASN A 322 -31.36 -0.20 9.23
N LEU A 323 -31.05 -0.64 10.43
CA LEU A 323 -30.08 -0.02 11.31
C LEU A 323 -29.10 -1.05 11.85
N SER A 324 -27.81 -0.89 11.58
CA SER A 324 -26.75 -1.67 12.20
C SER A 324 -26.01 -0.80 13.23
N PHE A 325 -25.80 -1.35 14.41
CA PHE A 325 -25.00 -0.74 15.47
C PHE A 325 -23.84 -1.67 15.79
N ALA A 326 -22.63 -1.17 15.68
CA ALA A 326 -21.42 -1.97 15.83
C ALA A 326 -20.35 -1.23 16.65
N PRO A 327 -20.28 -1.46 17.95
CA PRO A 327 -19.19 -0.94 18.75
C PRO A 327 -17.95 -1.81 18.57
N SER A 328 -16.77 -1.18 18.48
CA SER A 328 -15.50 -1.88 18.40
C SER A 328 -14.39 -1.14 19.13
N PRO A 329 -13.40 -1.84 19.70
CA PRO A 329 -12.29 -1.20 20.37
C PRO A 329 -11.37 -0.49 19.38
N HIS A 330 -10.66 0.53 19.86
CA HIS A 330 -9.50 1.11 19.24
C HIS A 330 -8.45 1.37 20.30
N ILE A 331 -7.57 0.40 20.52
CA ILE A 331 -6.55 0.44 21.56
C ILE A 331 -5.20 0.24 20.88
N ASN A 332 -4.31 1.18 21.04
CA ASN A 332 -2.92 1.06 20.62
C ASN A 332 -2.03 1.31 21.83
N MET A 333 -1.11 0.42 22.09
CA MET A 333 -0.15 0.52 23.17
C MET A 333 1.26 0.19 22.64
N GLU A 334 2.18 1.07 22.96
CA GLU A 334 3.60 0.84 22.73
C GLU A 334 4.36 1.10 24.03
N ALA A 335 5.20 0.15 24.45
CA ALA A 335 5.96 0.26 25.68
C ALA A 335 7.45 -0.08 25.42
N GLN A 336 8.33 0.87 25.68
CA GLN A 336 9.76 0.68 25.62
C GLN A 336 10.27 -0.03 26.88
N ILE A 337 10.42 -1.35 26.81
CA ILE A 337 10.84 -2.20 27.94
C ILE A 337 12.33 -1.99 28.23
N ALA A 338 13.15 -1.98 27.18
CA ALA A 338 14.56 -1.70 27.32
C ALA A 338 14.97 -0.57 26.37
N LYS A 339 15.64 0.43 26.93
CA LYS A 339 16.00 1.64 26.21
C LYS A 339 16.75 1.31 24.93
N ASN A 340 16.20 1.80 23.82
CA ASN A 340 16.75 1.75 22.46
C ASN A 340 16.80 0.37 21.78
N TRP A 341 16.43 -0.76 22.45
CA TRP A 341 16.56 -2.04 21.77
C TRP A 341 15.33 -2.95 21.84
N LEU A 342 14.41 -2.75 22.81
CA LEU A 342 13.21 -3.59 22.93
C LEU A 342 11.98 -2.74 23.24
N THR A 343 11.02 -2.78 22.31
CA THR A 343 9.69 -2.21 22.47
C THR A 343 8.66 -3.32 22.30
N VAL A 344 7.67 -3.34 23.15
CA VAL A 344 6.48 -4.20 23.06
C VAL A 344 5.33 -3.37 22.59
N TYR A 345 4.55 -3.88 21.67
CA TYR A 345 3.35 -3.21 21.20
C TYR A 345 2.13 -4.14 21.22
N ALA A 346 0.98 -3.55 21.34
CA ALA A 346 -0.31 -4.21 21.18
C ALA A 346 -1.27 -3.25 20.49
N ASP A 347 -1.94 -3.74 19.48
CA ASP A 347 -2.97 -3.05 18.71
C ASP A 347 -4.23 -3.89 18.73
N VAL A 348 -5.34 -3.29 19.15
CA VAL A 348 -6.65 -3.94 19.15
C VAL A 348 -7.62 -2.99 18.49
N THR A 349 -8.01 -3.29 17.28
CA THR A 349 -8.93 -2.47 16.51
C THR A 349 -10.17 -3.24 16.12
N GLY A 350 -11.17 -2.53 15.70
CA GLY A 350 -12.33 -3.09 15.07
C GLY A 350 -12.95 -2.07 14.12
N ASN A 351 -13.75 -2.56 13.19
CA ASN A 351 -14.26 -1.72 12.12
C ASN A 351 -15.58 -2.27 11.57
N LEU A 352 -16.56 -1.39 11.37
CA LEU A 352 -17.70 -1.65 10.52
C LEU A 352 -17.43 -1.06 9.13
N GLY A 353 -17.24 -1.92 8.13
CA GLY A 353 -17.01 -1.48 6.76
C GLY A 353 -18.32 -1.03 6.11
N LEU A 354 -18.31 0.12 5.45
CA LEU A 354 -19.37 0.46 4.52
C LEU A 354 -19.00 -0.12 3.15
N GLY A 355 -19.56 -1.28 2.81
CA GLY A 355 -19.39 -1.86 1.48
C GLY A 355 -19.80 -0.84 0.43
N SER A 356 -18.89 -0.38 -0.40
CA SER A 356 -19.16 0.52 -1.52
C SER A 356 -18.94 -0.20 -2.84
N LEU A 357 -19.61 0.26 -3.89
CA LEU A 357 -19.38 -0.26 -5.22
C LEU A 357 -17.91 -0.07 -5.62
N GLN A 358 -17.35 1.08 -5.25
CA GLN A 358 -15.95 1.38 -5.51
C GLN A 358 -15.03 0.34 -4.83
N SER A 359 -15.25 0.02 -3.54
CA SER A 359 -14.41 -0.95 -2.82
C SER A 359 -14.45 -2.33 -3.48
N TYR A 360 -15.63 -2.81 -3.88
CA TYR A 360 -15.76 -4.08 -4.59
C TYR A 360 -15.03 -4.09 -5.94
N MET A 361 -15.14 -2.99 -6.71
CA MET A 361 -14.49 -2.89 -8.01
C MET A 361 -12.98 -2.64 -7.89
N GLU A 362 -12.50 -2.07 -6.81
CA GLU A 362 -11.07 -1.92 -6.51
C GLU A 362 -10.46 -3.25 -6.07
N GLU A 363 -11.17 -4.04 -5.28
CA GLU A 363 -10.75 -5.39 -4.90
C GLU A 363 -10.73 -6.32 -6.11
N ASN A 364 -11.83 -6.37 -6.85
CA ASN A 364 -11.91 -7.13 -8.08
C ASN A 364 -12.69 -6.39 -9.16
N ARG A 365 -11.99 -5.77 -10.10
CA ARG A 365 -12.61 -5.04 -11.23
C ARG A 365 -13.49 -5.89 -12.14
N TYR A 366 -13.36 -7.22 -12.07
CA TYR A 366 -14.17 -8.17 -12.84
C TYR A 366 -15.47 -8.57 -12.14
N SER A 367 -15.80 -7.90 -11.05
CA SER A 367 -17.03 -8.15 -10.30
C SER A 367 -18.27 -7.84 -11.14
N PHE A 368 -19.21 -8.78 -11.12
CA PHE A 368 -20.49 -8.63 -11.77
C PHE A 368 -21.45 -7.81 -10.89
N ILE A 369 -22.12 -6.83 -11.47
CA ILE A 369 -23.12 -6.04 -10.74
C ILE A 369 -24.41 -6.87 -10.63
N HIS A 370 -24.70 -7.30 -9.42
CA HIS A 370 -25.89 -8.07 -9.07
C HIS A 370 -26.47 -7.60 -7.73
N ALA A 371 -27.57 -8.22 -7.31
CA ALA A 371 -28.25 -7.82 -6.06
C ALA A 371 -27.31 -7.76 -4.84
N GLY A 372 -26.32 -8.67 -4.72
CA GLY A 372 -25.36 -8.65 -3.62
C GLY A 372 -24.40 -7.45 -3.63
N ILE A 373 -24.05 -6.88 -4.80
CA ILE A 373 -23.27 -5.63 -4.89
C ILE A 373 -24.16 -4.40 -4.70
N ILE A 374 -25.38 -4.45 -5.22
CA ILE A 374 -26.37 -3.37 -5.08
C ILE A 374 -26.83 -3.23 -3.63
N HIS A 375 -26.83 -4.35 -2.90
CA HIS A 375 -27.00 -4.40 -1.45
C HIS A 375 -25.76 -5.04 -0.81
N PRO A 376 -24.62 -4.36 -0.86
CA PRO A 376 -23.41 -4.91 -0.27
C PRO A 376 -23.63 -5.11 1.23
N CYS A 377 -23.13 -6.22 1.76
CA CYS A 377 -23.08 -6.40 3.20
C CYS A 377 -22.26 -5.31 3.88
N THR A 378 -22.45 -5.15 5.16
CA THR A 378 -21.59 -4.35 6.01
C THR A 378 -20.61 -5.30 6.71
N PRO A 379 -19.42 -5.52 6.16
CA PRO A 379 -18.45 -6.36 6.83
C PRO A 379 -18.12 -5.72 8.18
N TYR A 380 -18.20 -6.53 9.22
CA TYR A 380 -17.94 -6.09 10.58
C TYR A 380 -16.83 -6.91 11.20
N THR A 381 -15.77 -6.26 11.60
CA THR A 381 -14.67 -6.84 12.37
C THR A 381 -14.77 -6.34 13.81
N PRO A 382 -15.44 -7.09 14.71
CA PRO A 382 -15.55 -6.70 16.11
C PRO A 382 -14.20 -6.52 16.79
N VAL A 383 -13.25 -7.38 16.43
CA VAL A 383 -11.89 -7.39 17.00
C VAL A 383 -10.90 -7.84 15.92
N ASP A 384 -9.88 -7.05 15.72
CA ASP A 384 -8.61 -7.39 15.08
C ASP A 384 -7.51 -7.00 16.07
N ALA A 385 -6.92 -7.99 16.72
CA ALA A 385 -5.91 -7.82 17.74
C ALA A 385 -4.57 -8.32 17.25
N GLU A 386 -3.54 -7.52 17.46
CA GLU A 386 -2.15 -7.86 17.19
C GLU A 386 -1.28 -7.44 18.36
N ALA A 387 -0.27 -8.24 18.66
CA ALA A 387 0.75 -7.88 19.62
C ALA A 387 2.11 -8.39 19.14
N GLY A 388 3.16 -7.67 19.50
CA GLY A 388 4.48 -8.00 19.02
C GLY A 388 5.61 -7.28 19.77
N PHE A 389 6.79 -7.52 19.23
CA PHE A 389 8.05 -6.99 19.75
C PHE A 389 8.80 -6.31 18.62
N HIS A 390 9.25 -5.10 18.84
CA HIS A 390 10.28 -4.45 18.04
C HIS A 390 11.62 -4.62 18.74
N ILE A 391 12.53 -5.33 18.10
CA ILE A 391 13.87 -5.62 18.62
C ILE A 391 14.88 -4.90 17.75
N ARG A 392 15.65 -4.00 18.32
CA ARG A 392 16.68 -3.22 17.64
C ARG A 392 18.06 -3.52 18.23
N PRO A 393 18.68 -4.67 17.87
CA PRO A 393 19.98 -5.07 18.44
C PRO A 393 21.08 -4.09 18.08
N TYR A 394 20.98 -3.50 16.90
CA TYR A 394 21.89 -2.48 16.36
C TYR A 394 21.07 -1.35 15.75
N ARG A 395 21.69 -0.17 15.61
CA ARG A 395 21.06 1.02 15.03
C ARG A 395 20.45 0.75 13.64
N ASP A 396 21.09 -0.10 12.86
CA ASP A 396 20.78 -0.34 11.47
C ASP A 396 19.91 -1.61 11.24
N LEU A 397 19.51 -2.30 12.32
CA LEU A 397 18.72 -3.52 12.25
C LEU A 397 17.48 -3.42 13.16
N LEU A 398 16.31 -3.52 12.56
CA LEU A 398 15.03 -3.66 13.24
C LEU A 398 14.44 -5.04 12.90
N ILE A 399 14.12 -5.79 13.93
CA ILE A 399 13.41 -7.07 13.83
C ILE A 399 12.08 -6.90 14.54
N GLU A 400 11.02 -7.27 13.87
CA GLU A 400 9.67 -7.33 14.42
C GLU A 400 9.20 -8.77 14.42
N ILE A 401 8.55 -9.17 15.49
CA ILE A 401 7.87 -10.47 15.63
C ILE A 401 6.49 -10.17 16.18
N HIS A 402 5.46 -10.67 15.52
CA HIS A 402 4.09 -10.42 15.91
C HIS A 402 3.20 -11.64 15.80
N GLY A 403 2.09 -11.59 16.52
CA GLY A 403 1.00 -12.52 16.41
C GLY A 403 -0.32 -11.80 16.59
N GLY A 404 -1.36 -12.29 15.94
CA GLY A 404 -2.65 -11.62 15.98
C GLY A 404 -3.83 -12.57 15.80
N TYR A 405 -5.01 -12.06 16.12
CA TYR A 405 -6.28 -12.74 15.93
C TYR A 405 -7.33 -11.73 15.48
N ALA A 406 -8.10 -12.10 14.46
CA ALA A 406 -9.24 -11.31 14.01
C ALA A 406 -10.49 -12.18 13.89
N TYR A 407 -11.63 -11.62 14.26
CA TYR A 407 -12.94 -12.16 13.96
C TYR A 407 -13.66 -11.22 13.00
N MET A 408 -14.06 -11.73 11.86
CA MET A 408 -14.65 -10.98 10.75
C MET A 408 -16.02 -11.56 10.43
N MET A 409 -17.05 -10.72 10.47
CA MET A 409 -18.42 -11.06 10.18
C MET A 409 -18.81 -10.47 8.82
N ASP A 410 -19.59 -11.23 8.05
CA ASP A 410 -20.04 -10.86 6.71
C ASP A 410 -18.90 -10.45 5.75
N GLU A 411 -17.75 -11.10 5.93
CA GLU A 411 -16.58 -10.91 5.08
C GLU A 411 -16.82 -11.47 3.69
N ASP A 412 -16.32 -10.78 2.69
CA ASP A 412 -16.54 -11.08 1.30
C ASP A 412 -15.67 -12.24 0.78
N TYR A 413 -16.26 -13.07 -0.10
CA TYR A 413 -15.52 -14.02 -0.93
C TYR A 413 -16.15 -14.09 -2.33
N LEU A 414 -15.35 -14.53 -3.29
CA LEU A 414 -15.68 -14.46 -4.71
C LEU A 414 -16.11 -15.82 -5.24
N ILE A 415 -17.19 -15.82 -6.05
CA ILE A 415 -17.60 -16.98 -6.84
C ILE A 415 -17.42 -16.65 -8.31
N ALA A 416 -16.52 -17.37 -8.99
CA ALA A 416 -16.34 -17.24 -10.42
C ALA A 416 -17.55 -17.82 -11.17
N THR A 417 -18.09 -17.06 -12.12
CA THR A 417 -19.18 -17.52 -12.96
C THR A 417 -18.63 -18.36 -14.12
N ALA A 418 -18.77 -19.66 -14.05
CA ALA A 418 -18.26 -20.60 -15.05
C ALA A 418 -19.23 -20.81 -16.21
N ASP A 419 -20.51 -20.51 -16.05
CA ASP A 419 -21.56 -20.81 -17.03
C ASP A 419 -22.72 -19.82 -17.01
N THR A 420 -23.56 -19.87 -18.05
CA THR A 420 -24.81 -19.11 -18.17
C THR A 420 -25.87 -19.65 -17.19
N LEU A 421 -25.69 -19.42 -15.90
CA LEU A 421 -26.71 -19.80 -14.91
C LEU A 421 -27.88 -18.84 -14.96
N SER A 422 -28.93 -19.29 -15.67
CA SER A 422 -30.21 -18.60 -15.77
C SER A 422 -30.94 -18.42 -14.43
N THR A 423 -30.58 -19.17 -13.40
CA THR A 423 -31.32 -19.26 -12.13
C THR A 423 -30.94 -18.19 -11.10
N LEU A 424 -29.81 -17.53 -11.22
CA LEU A 424 -29.39 -16.49 -10.28
C LEU A 424 -29.48 -15.05 -10.84
N ALA A 425 -29.82 -14.91 -12.11
CA ALA A 425 -30.12 -13.62 -12.68
C ALA A 425 -31.59 -13.29 -12.41
N PRO A 426 -31.94 -12.28 -11.62
CA PRO A 426 -33.31 -11.94 -11.32
C PRO A 426 -34.15 -11.63 -12.55
N LEU A 427 -33.56 -11.53 -13.74
CA LEU A 427 -34.20 -10.96 -14.93
C LEU A 427 -33.83 -11.63 -16.27
N GLY A 428 -33.45 -12.91 -16.24
CA GLY A 428 -33.18 -13.65 -17.48
C GLY A 428 -31.93 -13.16 -18.29
N ALA A 429 -31.15 -12.23 -17.73
CA ALA A 429 -29.90 -11.78 -18.34
C ALA A 429 -28.87 -12.91 -18.27
N LYS A 430 -28.35 -13.32 -19.41
CA LYS A 430 -27.20 -14.22 -19.48
C LYS A 430 -26.02 -13.57 -18.76
N ARG A 431 -25.43 -14.25 -17.79
CA ARG A 431 -24.20 -13.77 -17.15
C ARG A 431 -23.04 -13.91 -18.09
N PRO A 432 -22.25 -12.85 -18.29
CA PRO A 432 -21.00 -13.01 -19.01
C PRO A 432 -20.06 -13.91 -18.20
N LEU A 433 -19.45 -14.87 -18.88
CA LEU A 433 -18.36 -15.67 -18.32
C LEU A 433 -17.20 -14.75 -17.93
N GLY A 434 -16.43 -15.11 -16.90
CA GLY A 434 -15.28 -14.36 -16.45
C GLY A 434 -15.60 -13.18 -15.54
N GLU A 435 -16.78 -13.14 -14.95
CA GLU A 435 -17.15 -12.21 -13.88
C GLU A 435 -17.32 -12.96 -12.55
N PHE A 436 -17.25 -12.21 -11.45
CA PHE A 436 -17.34 -12.74 -10.10
C PHE A 436 -18.59 -12.23 -9.38
N ILE A 437 -19.16 -13.11 -8.60
CA ILE A 437 -20.26 -12.78 -7.69
C ILE A 437 -19.67 -12.72 -6.29
N HIS A 438 -20.08 -11.72 -5.54
CA HIS A 438 -19.74 -11.57 -4.14
C HIS A 438 -20.72 -12.35 -3.25
N ARG A 439 -20.17 -13.05 -2.27
CA ARG A 439 -20.87 -13.74 -1.20
C ARG A 439 -20.18 -13.42 0.12
N HIS A 440 -20.89 -13.56 1.21
CA HIS A 440 -20.42 -13.17 2.53
C HIS A 440 -20.49 -14.33 3.49
N THR A 441 -19.53 -14.38 4.39
CA THR A 441 -19.45 -15.40 5.44
C THR A 441 -18.63 -14.87 6.62
N ASN A 442 -18.66 -15.58 7.74
CA ASN A 442 -17.85 -15.22 8.88
C ASN A 442 -16.51 -15.97 8.84
N TYR A 443 -15.42 -15.25 9.06
CA TYR A 443 -14.07 -15.79 9.17
C TYR A 443 -13.43 -15.47 10.51
N ARG A 444 -12.52 -16.34 10.90
CA ARG A 444 -11.58 -16.13 11.99
C ARG A 444 -10.18 -16.28 11.45
N ARG A 445 -9.32 -15.36 11.77
CA ARG A 445 -7.93 -15.36 11.34
C ARG A 445 -7.00 -15.32 12.54
N GLY A 446 -6.20 -16.38 12.73
CA GLY A 446 -4.98 -16.28 13.50
C GLY A 446 -3.83 -15.89 12.57
N LYS A 447 -2.88 -15.08 13.01
CA LYS A 447 -1.66 -14.82 12.27
C LYS A 447 -0.43 -14.86 13.17
N VAL A 448 0.69 -15.26 12.60
CA VAL A 448 2.01 -15.13 13.20
C VAL A 448 2.98 -14.73 12.11
N GLY A 449 3.81 -13.76 12.38
CA GLY A 449 4.70 -13.23 11.37
C GLY A 449 5.83 -12.39 11.93
N GLY A 450 6.53 -11.74 11.02
CA GLY A 450 7.60 -10.84 11.40
C GLY A 450 8.16 -10.07 10.23
N GLN A 451 8.95 -9.07 10.58
CA GLN A 451 9.61 -8.19 9.64
C GLN A 451 11.07 -7.99 10.04
N ILE A 452 11.93 -7.91 9.05
CA ILE A 452 13.35 -7.57 9.22
C ILE A 452 13.64 -6.37 8.34
N ASN A 453 14.04 -5.27 8.95
CA ASN A 453 14.50 -4.07 8.27
C ASN A 453 15.99 -3.90 8.58
N TYR A 454 16.82 -4.07 7.58
CA TYR A 454 18.26 -3.89 7.68
C TYR A 454 18.71 -2.78 6.76
N HIS A 455 19.49 -1.85 7.31
CA HIS A 455 20.01 -0.71 6.59
C HIS A 455 21.51 -0.59 6.82
N TYR A 456 22.30 -1.04 5.87
CA TYR A 456 23.75 -0.92 5.96
C TYR A 456 24.22 0.37 5.31
N ARG A 457 24.53 1.38 6.11
CA ARG A 457 24.91 2.72 5.66
C ARG A 457 23.89 3.22 4.63
N ASP A 458 24.38 3.91 3.57
CA ASP A 458 23.54 4.28 2.42
C ASP A 458 23.73 3.32 1.22
N ILE A 459 24.25 2.11 1.48
CA ILE A 459 24.63 1.18 0.43
C ILE A 459 23.55 0.13 0.18
N VAL A 460 23.03 -0.49 1.23
CA VAL A 460 22.05 -1.59 1.11
C VAL A 460 20.90 -1.40 2.09
N ARG A 461 19.68 -1.60 1.61
CA ARG A 461 18.47 -1.74 2.43
C ARG A 461 17.81 -3.06 2.11
N ILE A 462 17.46 -3.80 3.13
CA ILE A 462 16.75 -5.07 3.02
C ILE A 462 15.50 -4.97 3.89
N ASN A 463 14.35 -5.18 3.28
CA ASN A 463 13.07 -5.31 3.96
C ASN A 463 12.53 -6.70 3.66
N LEU A 464 12.41 -7.51 4.67
CA LEU A 464 11.78 -8.83 4.61
C LEU A 464 10.56 -8.79 5.53
N HIS A 465 9.41 -9.15 5.01
CA HIS A 465 8.17 -9.26 5.76
C HIS A 465 7.47 -10.55 5.39
N GLY A 466 6.91 -11.26 6.36
CA GLY A 466 6.16 -12.47 6.08
C GLY A 466 5.21 -12.85 7.20
N ASP A 467 4.03 -13.33 6.79
CA ASP A 467 2.97 -13.78 7.66
C ASP A 467 2.51 -15.20 7.31
N TYR A 468 2.17 -15.94 8.32
CA TYR A 468 1.47 -17.21 8.22
C TYR A 468 0.10 -17.09 8.89
N TYR A 469 -0.95 -17.52 8.18
CA TYR A 469 -2.34 -17.37 8.57
C TYR A 469 -3.00 -18.70 8.87
N PHE A 470 -3.72 -18.73 9.97
CA PHE A 470 -4.60 -19.83 10.38
C PHE A 470 -6.04 -19.38 10.17
N TRP A 471 -6.67 -19.88 9.13
CA TRP A 471 -8.02 -19.51 8.78
C TRP A 471 -9.02 -20.55 9.26
N SER A 472 -10.17 -20.09 9.77
CA SER A 472 -11.37 -20.89 9.97
C SER A 472 -12.60 -20.03 9.67
N GLY A 473 -13.69 -20.65 9.28
CA GLY A 473 -14.91 -19.93 8.92
C GLY A 473 -16.15 -20.82 9.04
N ASP A 474 -17.31 -20.21 8.89
CA ASP A 474 -18.59 -20.92 8.85
C ASP A 474 -18.74 -21.72 7.55
N THR A 475 -17.95 -21.38 6.54
CA THR A 475 -17.80 -22.10 5.27
C THR A 475 -16.32 -22.35 4.97
N THR A 476 -16.03 -23.07 3.88
CA THR A 476 -14.68 -23.18 3.34
C THR A 476 -14.11 -21.78 3.08
N VAL A 477 -12.83 -21.58 3.42
CA VAL A 477 -12.15 -20.29 3.25
C VAL A 477 -11.66 -20.16 1.82
N TYR A 478 -12.21 -19.19 1.08
CA TYR A 478 -11.86 -18.92 -0.30
C TYR A 478 -11.03 -17.65 -0.43
N ASP A 479 -10.23 -17.57 -1.50
CA ASP A 479 -9.41 -16.42 -1.92
C ASP A 479 -8.34 -15.96 -0.91
N ARG A 480 -8.16 -16.66 0.20
CA ARG A 480 -7.24 -16.31 1.28
C ARG A 480 -6.02 -17.23 1.26
N PRO A 481 -4.79 -16.70 1.18
CA PRO A 481 -3.57 -17.50 1.26
C PRO A 481 -3.28 -17.91 2.72
N ASN A 482 -2.59 -19.04 2.89
CA ASN A 482 -2.12 -19.47 4.21
C ASN A 482 -0.84 -18.76 4.64
N TRP A 483 -0.10 -18.17 3.71
CA TRP A 483 1.10 -17.39 3.99
C TRP A 483 1.37 -16.40 2.87
N ASP A 484 2.05 -15.33 3.22
CA ASP A 484 2.69 -14.43 2.28
C ASP A 484 4.09 -14.05 2.75
N LEU A 485 4.93 -13.65 1.79
CA LEU A 485 6.30 -13.22 2.03
C LEU A 485 6.65 -12.15 0.99
N ALA A 486 7.19 -11.04 1.46
CA ALA A 486 7.72 -9.97 0.63
C ALA A 486 9.18 -9.70 1.00
N LEU A 487 10.05 -9.66 0.00
CA LEU A 487 11.46 -9.34 0.14
C LEU A 487 11.83 -8.23 -0.83
N ARG A 488 12.22 -7.09 -0.28
CA ARG A 488 12.76 -5.98 -1.05
C ARG A 488 14.21 -5.73 -0.67
N ILE A 489 15.05 -5.62 -1.70
CA ILE A 489 16.46 -5.28 -1.56
C ILE A 489 16.73 -4.07 -2.45
N ASP A 490 17.18 -2.98 -1.86
CA ASP A 490 17.65 -1.81 -2.58
C ASP A 490 19.17 -1.67 -2.35
N GLY A 491 19.94 -1.54 -3.43
CA GLY A 491 21.38 -1.44 -3.38
C GLY A 491 21.88 -0.23 -4.17
N LYS A 492 22.86 0.48 -3.60
CA LYS A 492 23.60 1.54 -4.26
C LYS A 492 25.00 1.03 -4.56
N ILE A 493 25.33 0.82 -5.84
CA ILE A 493 26.63 0.31 -6.26
C ILE A 493 27.67 1.43 -6.13
N ASP A 494 27.31 2.62 -6.62
CA ASP A 494 28.11 3.84 -6.52
C ASP A 494 27.18 5.08 -6.53
N GLU A 495 27.71 6.26 -6.77
CA GLU A 495 26.94 7.51 -6.82
C GLU A 495 25.96 7.58 -8.01
N HIS A 496 26.21 6.80 -9.04
CA HIS A 496 25.46 6.80 -10.28
C HIS A 496 24.52 5.58 -10.37
N TRP A 497 24.99 4.40 -9.99
CA TRP A 497 24.28 3.15 -10.16
C TRP A 497 23.55 2.70 -8.91
N SER A 498 22.27 2.40 -9.07
CA SER A 498 21.46 1.75 -8.05
C SER A 498 20.67 0.60 -8.65
N LEU A 499 20.44 -0.43 -7.85
CA LEU A 499 19.66 -1.59 -8.22
C LEU A 499 18.61 -1.87 -7.15
N TYR A 500 17.53 -2.54 -7.52
CA TYR A 500 16.60 -3.11 -6.57
C TYR A 500 16.09 -4.46 -7.05
N SER A 501 15.67 -5.27 -6.07
CA SER A 501 14.87 -6.47 -6.31
C SER A 501 13.64 -6.39 -5.41
N ASP A 502 12.47 -6.63 -5.99
CA ASP A 502 11.20 -6.66 -5.27
C ASP A 502 10.52 -8.00 -5.53
N ASN A 503 10.33 -8.78 -4.48
CA ASN A 503 9.95 -10.17 -4.60
C ASN A 503 8.74 -10.46 -3.73
N HIS A 504 7.68 -10.99 -4.33
CA HIS A 504 6.44 -11.32 -3.64
C HIS A 504 6.08 -12.78 -3.83
N PHE A 505 5.77 -13.44 -2.72
CA PHE A 505 5.38 -14.83 -2.68
C PHE A 505 4.08 -14.94 -1.90
N LYS A 506 3.14 -15.72 -2.42
CA LYS A 506 1.89 -16.05 -1.71
C LYS A 506 1.61 -17.53 -1.80
N GLY A 507 1.07 -18.09 -0.74
CA GLY A 507 0.63 -19.47 -0.67
C GLY A 507 -0.50 -19.78 -1.65
N SER A 508 -0.83 -21.05 -1.76
CA SER A 508 -2.00 -21.51 -2.51
C SER A 508 -3.29 -20.97 -1.86
N ARG A 509 -4.32 -20.82 -2.68
CA ARG A 509 -5.65 -20.36 -2.26
C ARG A 509 -6.71 -21.25 -2.90
N LEU A 510 -7.83 -21.41 -2.24
CA LEU A 510 -9.00 -22.01 -2.84
C LEU A 510 -9.84 -20.92 -3.51
N ALA A 511 -10.28 -21.15 -4.72
CA ALA A 511 -11.25 -20.34 -5.42
C ALA A 511 -12.52 -21.14 -5.65
N LEU A 512 -13.66 -20.51 -5.52
CA LEU A 512 -14.95 -21.13 -5.79
C LEU A 512 -15.43 -20.72 -7.19
N ALA A 513 -15.72 -21.72 -8.02
CA ALA A 513 -16.51 -21.54 -9.23
C ALA A 513 -17.91 -22.09 -9.01
N THR A 514 -18.85 -21.74 -9.87
CA THR A 514 -20.26 -22.17 -9.72
C THR A 514 -20.44 -23.68 -9.74
N ASP A 515 -19.51 -24.41 -10.34
CA ASP A 515 -19.57 -25.85 -10.54
C ASP A 515 -18.60 -26.64 -9.66
N ARG A 516 -17.55 -26.00 -9.13
CA ARG A 516 -16.51 -26.70 -8.37
C ARG A 516 -15.57 -25.77 -7.61
N GLU A 517 -14.85 -26.34 -6.66
CA GLU A 517 -13.68 -25.71 -6.05
C GLU A 517 -12.43 -25.88 -6.92
N HIS A 518 -11.60 -24.86 -6.95
CA HIS A 518 -10.35 -24.85 -7.69
C HIS A 518 -9.20 -24.32 -6.81
N THR A 519 -8.06 -25.01 -6.84
CA THR A 519 -6.87 -24.56 -6.13
C THR A 519 -6.01 -23.67 -7.01
N LEU A 520 -5.94 -22.40 -6.67
CA LEU A 520 -4.98 -21.46 -7.24
C LEU A 520 -3.59 -21.78 -6.69
N LYS A 521 -2.63 -21.99 -7.59
CA LYS A 521 -1.24 -22.31 -7.24
C LYS A 521 -0.57 -21.14 -6.51
N PRO A 522 0.48 -21.41 -5.71
CA PRO A 522 1.27 -20.34 -5.12
C PRO A 522 1.76 -19.36 -6.17
N THR A 523 1.67 -18.07 -5.86
CA THR A 523 2.17 -17.01 -6.73
C THR A 523 3.61 -16.66 -6.38
N ILE A 524 4.42 -16.44 -7.40
CA ILE A 524 5.81 -15.99 -7.29
C ILE A 524 5.96 -14.84 -8.27
N ASP A 525 6.24 -13.66 -7.77
CA ASP A 525 6.50 -12.46 -8.54
C ASP A 525 7.86 -11.89 -8.15
N LEU A 526 8.78 -11.84 -9.10
CA LEU A 526 10.15 -11.39 -8.88
C LEU A 526 10.46 -10.27 -9.85
N ASP A 527 10.71 -9.08 -9.31
CA ASP A 527 11.00 -7.87 -10.05
C ASP A 527 12.42 -7.40 -9.81
N LEU A 528 13.06 -6.96 -10.87
CA LEU A 528 14.41 -6.39 -10.84
C LEU A 528 14.42 -5.01 -11.48
N GLY A 529 15.18 -4.11 -10.93
CA GLY A 529 15.38 -2.80 -11.52
C GLY A 529 16.80 -2.30 -11.37
N LEU A 530 17.24 -1.58 -12.40
CA LEU A 530 18.54 -0.91 -12.46
C LEU A 530 18.30 0.55 -12.81
N ALA A 531 18.98 1.45 -12.13
CA ALA A 531 18.89 2.86 -12.41
C ALA A 531 20.28 3.50 -12.48
N TYR A 532 20.44 4.41 -13.43
CA TYR A 532 21.63 5.24 -13.61
C TYR A 532 21.27 6.71 -13.41
N ASN A 533 21.89 7.33 -12.45
CA ASN A 533 21.66 8.71 -12.07
C ASN A 533 22.76 9.61 -12.64
N MET A 534 22.38 10.68 -13.33
CA MET A 534 23.31 11.62 -13.93
C MET A 534 22.84 13.06 -13.76
N TRP A 535 23.77 13.97 -13.89
CA TRP A 535 23.48 15.40 -13.95
C TRP A 535 23.44 15.86 -15.42
N VAL A 536 22.39 16.59 -15.77
CA VAL A 536 22.23 17.20 -17.11
C VAL A 536 21.96 18.70 -16.93
N GLY A 537 22.73 19.53 -17.62
CA GLY A 537 22.58 20.98 -17.62
C GLY A 537 23.67 21.71 -16.80
N GLN A 538 23.54 23.05 -16.74
CA GLN A 538 24.46 23.85 -15.94
C GLN A 538 24.10 23.78 -14.46
N ALA A 539 25.02 23.32 -13.63
CA ALA A 539 24.87 23.33 -12.19
C ALA A 539 24.79 24.77 -11.68
N LYS A 540 23.59 25.26 -11.36
CA LYS A 540 23.47 26.45 -10.50
C LYS A 540 23.87 26.01 -9.09
N ALA A 541 25.14 26.07 -8.77
CA ALA A 541 25.61 25.85 -7.42
C ALA A 541 25.08 27.00 -6.54
N GLU A 542 24.03 26.76 -5.78
CA GLU A 542 23.67 27.68 -4.70
C GLU A 542 24.81 27.74 -3.71
N LYS A 543 25.38 28.95 -3.56
CA LYS A 543 26.42 29.21 -2.60
C LYS A 543 25.82 29.26 -1.20
N LEU A 544 25.88 28.17 -0.48
CA LEU A 544 25.49 28.14 0.94
C LEU A 544 26.61 28.79 1.78
N LYS A 545 26.30 29.88 2.46
CA LYS A 545 27.17 30.47 3.46
C LYS A 545 26.91 29.80 4.81
N VAL A 546 27.79 28.87 5.21
CA VAL A 546 27.75 28.26 6.53
C VAL A 546 28.98 28.77 7.30
N LYS A 547 28.78 29.45 8.43
CA LYS A 547 29.81 30.00 9.29
C LYS A 547 30.89 30.83 8.55
N GLY A 548 30.47 31.66 7.58
CA GLY A 548 31.38 32.52 6.83
C GLY A 548 32.15 31.82 5.67
N GLN A 549 32.05 30.51 5.54
CA GLN A 549 32.60 29.77 4.42
C GLN A 549 31.55 29.53 3.35
N THR A 550 31.94 29.76 2.10
CA THR A 550 31.08 29.47 0.95
C THR A 550 31.25 27.99 0.57
N ILE A 551 30.31 27.17 0.94
CA ILE A 551 30.27 25.76 0.53
C ILE A 551 29.50 25.69 -0.80
N ARG A 552 30.08 25.03 -1.79
CA ARG A 552 29.38 24.64 -3.03
C ARG A 552 28.98 23.17 -2.88
N PRO A 553 27.73 22.88 -2.56
CA PRO A 553 27.27 21.49 -2.54
C PRO A 553 27.41 20.91 -3.95
N GLU A 554 27.79 19.65 -4.03
CA GLU A 554 27.79 18.92 -5.30
C GLU A 554 26.40 18.89 -5.92
N PRO A 555 26.28 19.04 -7.25
CA PRO A 555 25.00 18.99 -7.91
C PRO A 555 24.41 17.58 -7.75
N LYS A 556 23.20 17.49 -7.22
CA LYS A 556 22.48 16.20 -7.17
C LYS A 556 22.00 15.82 -8.58
N PRO A 557 21.99 14.52 -8.93
CA PRO A 557 21.53 14.09 -10.23
C PRO A 557 20.06 14.45 -10.45
N ASN A 558 19.79 15.05 -11.61
CA ASN A 558 18.44 15.45 -12.01
C ASN A 558 17.83 14.55 -13.12
N LEU A 559 18.63 13.71 -13.74
CA LEU A 559 18.17 12.72 -14.71
C LEU A 559 18.50 11.33 -14.19
N THR A 560 17.51 10.46 -14.20
CA THR A 560 17.65 9.05 -13.89
C THR A 560 17.17 8.25 -15.07
N LEU A 561 18.03 7.44 -15.66
CA LEU A 561 17.65 6.41 -16.63
C LEU A 561 17.38 5.11 -15.87
N PHE A 562 16.37 4.36 -16.23
CA PHE A 562 16.05 3.11 -15.54
C PHE A 562 15.58 2.00 -16.47
N LEU A 563 15.87 0.78 -16.06
CA LEU A 563 15.38 -0.46 -16.63
C LEU A 563 14.67 -1.22 -15.51
N GLN A 564 13.46 -1.71 -15.78
CA GLN A 564 12.71 -2.59 -14.90
C GLN A 564 12.35 -3.86 -15.66
N ILE A 565 12.53 -5.00 -15.01
CA ILE A 565 12.13 -6.31 -15.52
C ILE A 565 11.22 -6.89 -14.44
N ASN A 566 9.94 -7.03 -14.75
CA ASN A 566 8.97 -7.58 -13.81
C ASN A 566 8.66 -9.02 -14.19
N ASN A 567 8.38 -9.84 -13.18
CA ASN A 567 8.10 -11.26 -13.33
C ASN A 567 9.16 -11.96 -14.19
N TRP A 568 10.45 -11.76 -13.85
CA TRP A 568 11.56 -12.25 -14.68
C TRP A 568 11.65 -13.77 -14.79
N LEU A 569 10.96 -14.52 -13.89
CA LEU A 569 10.78 -15.97 -14.02
C LEU A 569 9.71 -16.37 -15.04
N HIS A 570 9.08 -15.42 -15.71
CA HIS A 570 7.99 -15.66 -16.65
C HIS A 570 6.85 -16.51 -16.07
N ARG A 571 6.53 -16.33 -14.78
CA ARG A 571 5.42 -17.04 -14.15
C ARG A 571 4.09 -16.46 -14.61
N LYS A 572 3.14 -17.34 -14.86
CA LYS A 572 1.77 -16.97 -15.18
C LYS A 572 0.94 -17.18 -13.92
N ASN A 573 1.11 -16.27 -12.98
CA ASN A 573 0.41 -16.29 -11.71
C ASN A 573 -1.09 -16.08 -11.94
N GLU A 574 -1.92 -16.97 -11.42
CA GLU A 574 -3.36 -16.83 -11.46
C GLU A 574 -3.79 -15.96 -10.29
N ILE A 575 -4.23 -14.72 -10.59
CA ILE A 575 -4.62 -13.73 -9.58
C ILE A 575 -6.02 -14.03 -9.09
N PHE A 576 -6.94 -14.22 -10.02
CA PHE A 576 -8.29 -14.72 -9.80
C PHE A 576 -8.51 -15.94 -10.68
N TYR A 577 -9.47 -16.75 -10.34
CA TYR A 577 -9.85 -17.91 -11.16
C TYR A 577 -10.08 -17.47 -12.61
N GLY A 578 -9.29 -17.98 -13.54
CA GLY A 578 -9.32 -17.61 -14.95
C GLY A 578 -8.51 -16.38 -15.36
N TYR A 579 -8.00 -15.61 -14.42
CA TYR A 579 -7.24 -14.40 -14.70
C TYR A 579 -5.77 -14.58 -14.33
N ARG A 580 -4.94 -14.75 -15.34
CA ARG A 580 -3.50 -14.94 -15.19
C ARG A 580 -2.76 -13.64 -15.42
N SER A 581 -1.72 -13.41 -14.64
CA SER A 581 -0.80 -12.31 -14.87
C SER A 581 -0.09 -12.47 -16.22
N GLN A 582 0.36 -11.36 -16.76
CA GLN A 582 1.29 -11.38 -17.88
C GLN A 582 2.58 -12.07 -17.44
N GLY A 583 3.28 -12.72 -18.39
CA GLY A 583 4.60 -13.26 -18.13
C GLY A 583 5.64 -12.16 -17.90
N ILE A 584 6.89 -12.45 -18.23
CA ILE A 584 7.96 -11.45 -18.16
C ILE A 584 7.59 -10.19 -18.92
N ASN A 585 7.81 -9.06 -18.31
CA ASN A 585 7.61 -7.76 -18.92
C ASN A 585 8.76 -6.82 -18.53
N PHE A 586 9.02 -5.82 -19.34
CA PHE A 586 10.08 -4.86 -19.09
C PHE A 586 9.65 -3.43 -19.40
N LEU A 587 10.30 -2.49 -18.75
CA LEU A 587 10.16 -1.05 -18.93
C LEU A 587 11.54 -0.41 -18.99
N VAL A 588 11.77 0.44 -19.98
CA VAL A 588 12.94 1.30 -20.06
C VAL A 588 12.45 2.74 -20.07
N GLY A 589 13.02 3.56 -19.22
CA GLY A 589 12.53 4.92 -19.07
C GLY A 589 13.53 5.89 -18.49
N ALA A 590 13.04 7.12 -18.36
CA ALA A 590 13.79 8.21 -17.77
C ALA A 590 12.90 9.01 -16.82
N THR A 591 13.52 9.52 -15.76
CA THR A 591 12.93 10.50 -14.84
C THR A 591 13.76 11.75 -14.86
N TYR A 592 13.17 12.87 -15.25
CA TYR A 592 13.81 14.18 -15.20
C TYR A 592 13.18 15.01 -14.07
N ARG A 593 14.02 15.61 -13.24
CA ARG A 593 13.64 16.46 -12.12
C ARG A 593 14.08 17.90 -12.39
N PHE A 594 13.19 18.88 -12.14
CA PHE A 594 13.42 20.30 -12.46
C PHE A 594 12.91 21.23 -11.36
#